data_2c51f9e7104c560da239791562bbb48e
#
_entry.id   2c51f9e7104c560da239791562bbb48e
#
_cell.length_a   1.000
_cell.length_b   1.000
_cell.length_c   1.000
_cell.angle_alpha   90.00
_cell.angle_beta   90.00
_cell.angle_gamma   90.00
#
_symmetry.space_group_name_H-M   'P 1'
#
loop_
_entity.id
_entity.type
_entity.pdbx_description
1 polymer ?
#
loop_
_entity_poly.entity_id
_entity_poly.type
_entity_poly.pdbx_seq_one_letter_code
_entity_poly.pdbx_strand_id
1 'polypeptide(L)'
;MKDRVDPHFEFQRGPVLWAGAATIMLSAAAMFVIGRPSWILPIAFVAGCIAAGVGGFYDAHANNGLFGVVVAIIPLYVFVVLYRVLFSPDPITAGDTIFIGLTLAVMDLIVYIPAMLVFGYLGGIVGDHLRRRIDGPIGY
;
A
#
# COMPACT_ATOMS: atom_id res chain seq x y z
N MET A 1 -7.42 -31.17 15.04
CA MET A 1 -8.48 -30.35 14.43
C MET A 1 -7.75 -29.29 13.60
N LYS A 2 -7.64 -29.51 12.28
CA LYS A 2 -7.10 -28.49 11.37
C LYS A 2 -8.23 -27.49 11.19
N ASP A 3 -8.10 -26.30 11.79
CA ASP A 3 -8.97 -25.18 11.48
C ASP A 3 -8.86 -24.94 9.96
N ARG A 4 -9.94 -25.20 9.25
CA ARG A 4 -10.08 -24.77 7.86
C ARG A 4 -10.17 -23.25 7.89
N VAL A 5 -9.03 -22.60 7.84
CA VAL A 5 -8.98 -21.18 7.46
C VAL A 5 -9.43 -21.12 6.03
N ASP A 6 -10.46 -20.32 5.76
CA ASP A 6 -10.98 -20.15 4.40
C ASP A 6 -9.83 -19.75 3.47
N PRO A 7 -9.53 -20.49 2.42
CA PRO A 7 -8.37 -20.24 1.56
C PRO A 7 -8.41 -18.87 0.89
N HIS A 8 -9.54 -18.20 0.89
CA HIS A 8 -9.71 -16.86 0.32
C HIS A 8 -9.07 -15.73 1.15
N PHE A 9 -8.69 -15.97 2.40
CA PHE A 9 -8.07 -14.98 3.29
C PHE A 9 -6.66 -15.36 3.75
N GLU A 10 -6.06 -16.37 3.13
CA GLU A 10 -4.68 -16.71 3.45
C GLU A 10 -3.74 -15.57 3.06
N PHE A 11 -2.88 -15.17 4.01
CA PHE A 11 -1.81 -14.21 3.79
C PHE A 11 -0.56 -14.58 4.60
N GLN A 12 0.58 -14.12 4.15
CA GLN A 12 1.87 -14.33 4.81
C GLN A 12 2.31 -13.05 5.51
N ARG A 13 2.61 -13.12 6.80
CA ARG A 13 2.98 -11.95 7.62
C ARG A 13 4.22 -11.23 7.09
N GLY A 14 5.26 -11.97 6.70
CA GLY A 14 6.49 -11.39 6.17
C GLY A 14 6.26 -10.53 4.93
N PRO A 15 5.74 -11.09 3.83
CA PRO A 15 5.40 -10.34 2.62
C PRO A 15 4.46 -9.15 2.85
N VAL A 16 3.45 -9.30 3.72
CA VAL A 16 2.53 -8.20 4.08
C VAL A 16 3.27 -7.05 4.75
N LEU A 17 4.16 -7.33 5.69
CA LEU A 17 4.96 -6.30 6.36
C LEU A 17 5.92 -5.61 5.39
N TRP A 18 6.57 -6.34 4.50
CA TRP A 18 7.44 -5.77 3.46
C TRP A 18 6.67 -4.88 2.49
N ALA A 19 5.50 -5.33 2.02
CA ALA A 19 4.64 -4.52 1.17
C ALA A 19 4.13 -3.27 1.89
N GLY A 20 3.73 -3.39 3.15
CA GLY A 20 3.32 -2.26 3.98
C GLY A 20 4.44 -1.24 4.17
N ALA A 21 5.64 -1.70 4.54
CA ALA A 21 6.80 -0.84 4.69
C ALA A 21 7.19 -0.15 3.38
N ALA A 22 7.20 -0.88 2.26
CA ALA A 22 7.46 -0.31 0.94
C ALA A 22 6.41 0.76 0.57
N THR A 23 5.13 0.50 0.81
CA THR A 23 4.05 1.46 0.57
C THR A 23 4.27 2.74 1.38
N ILE A 24 4.58 2.63 2.66
CA ILE A 24 4.81 3.77 3.56
C ILE A 24 6.03 4.58 3.09
N MET A 25 7.16 3.92 2.89
CA MET A 25 8.43 4.58 2.56
C MET A 25 8.37 5.28 1.19
N LEU A 26 7.87 4.58 0.17
CA LEU A 26 7.77 5.14 -1.18
C LEU A 26 6.73 6.26 -1.24
N SER A 27 5.61 6.12 -0.54
CA SER A 27 4.59 7.18 -0.49
C SER A 27 5.09 8.41 0.26
N ALA A 28 5.79 8.24 1.36
CA ALA A 28 6.44 9.35 2.06
C ALA A 28 7.46 10.06 1.15
N ALA A 29 8.30 9.32 0.44
CA ALA A 29 9.23 9.89 -0.52
C ALA A 29 8.50 10.63 -1.66
N ALA A 30 7.43 10.07 -2.20
CA ALA A 30 6.64 10.73 -3.25
C ALA A 30 6.00 12.03 -2.76
N MET A 31 5.48 12.06 -1.53
CA MET A 31 4.87 13.24 -0.95
C MET A 31 5.90 14.33 -0.61
N PHE A 32 6.92 13.98 0.18
CA PHE A 32 7.81 14.98 0.78
C PHE A 32 9.03 15.33 -0.08
N VAL A 33 9.50 14.43 -0.95
CA VAL A 33 10.66 14.67 -1.82
C VAL A 33 10.24 15.11 -3.22
N ILE A 34 9.25 14.41 -3.79
CA ILE A 34 8.81 14.67 -5.18
C ILE A 34 7.66 15.68 -5.22
N GLY A 35 6.91 15.84 -4.13
CA GLY A 35 5.73 16.73 -4.04
C GLY A 35 4.53 16.21 -4.84
N ARG A 36 4.43 14.90 -5.06
CA ARG A 36 3.35 14.27 -5.84
C ARG A 36 2.60 13.20 -5.05
N PRO A 37 1.63 13.59 -4.22
CA PRO A 37 0.84 12.65 -3.41
C PRO A 37 0.03 11.65 -4.25
N SER A 38 -0.34 11.99 -5.48
CA SER A 38 -1.07 11.10 -6.39
C SER A 38 -0.30 9.82 -6.77
N TRP A 39 0.99 9.78 -6.56
CA TRP A 39 1.83 8.60 -6.82
C TRP A 39 1.59 7.44 -5.84
N ILE A 40 0.75 7.64 -4.83
CA ILE A 40 0.31 6.57 -3.92
C ILE A 40 -0.28 5.37 -4.69
N LEU A 41 -1.01 5.60 -5.78
CA LEU A 41 -1.63 4.52 -6.56
C LEU A 41 -0.59 3.61 -7.25
N PRO A 42 0.33 4.12 -8.09
CA PRO A 42 1.38 3.28 -8.67
C PRO A 42 2.29 2.66 -7.62
N ILE A 43 2.50 3.32 -6.47
CA ILE A 43 3.27 2.79 -5.36
C ILE A 43 2.58 1.57 -4.74
N ALA A 44 1.26 1.60 -4.56
CA ALA A 44 0.51 0.45 -4.07
C ALA A 44 0.67 -0.77 -5.00
N PHE A 45 0.70 -0.57 -6.31
CA PHE A 45 0.98 -1.63 -7.28
C PHE A 45 2.40 -2.19 -7.12
N VAL A 46 3.41 -1.32 -7.03
CA VAL A 46 4.81 -1.74 -6.81
C VAL A 46 4.95 -2.51 -5.49
N ALA A 47 4.29 -2.07 -4.44
CA ALA A 47 4.29 -2.75 -3.16
C ALA A 47 3.70 -4.16 -3.24
N GLY A 48 2.64 -4.34 -4.03
CA GLY A 48 2.08 -5.66 -4.36
C GLY A 48 3.09 -6.57 -5.07
N CYS A 49 3.83 -6.03 -6.04
CA CYS A 49 4.91 -6.76 -6.71
C CYS A 49 6.03 -7.16 -5.72
N ILE A 50 6.39 -6.28 -4.79
CA ILE A 50 7.37 -6.58 -3.74
C ILE A 50 6.87 -7.71 -2.83
N ALA A 51 5.59 -7.68 -2.43
CA ALA A 51 5.00 -8.75 -1.64
C ALA A 51 5.13 -10.12 -2.33
N ALA A 52 4.84 -10.16 -3.62
CA ALA A 52 5.00 -11.38 -4.43
C ALA A 52 6.46 -11.81 -4.56
N GLY A 53 7.39 -10.86 -4.66
CA GLY A 53 8.83 -11.14 -4.75
C GLY A 53 9.42 -11.73 -3.47
N VAL A 54 8.92 -11.31 -2.31
CA VAL A 54 9.39 -11.77 -0.99
C VAL A 54 8.65 -13.03 -0.52
N GLY A 55 7.41 -13.24 -0.98
CA GLY A 55 6.57 -14.36 -0.59
C GLY A 55 7.06 -15.72 -1.12
N GLY A 56 6.59 -16.81 -0.49
CA GLY A 56 6.77 -18.18 -1.00
C GLY A 56 5.89 -18.45 -2.24
N PHE A 57 5.97 -19.68 -2.77
CA PHE A 57 5.15 -20.12 -3.92
C PHE A 57 3.74 -20.53 -3.47
N TYR A 58 2.92 -19.56 -3.04
CA TYR A 58 1.55 -19.81 -2.64
C TYR A 58 0.59 -18.88 -3.39
N ASP A 59 -0.65 -19.31 -3.55
CA ASP A 59 -1.72 -18.54 -4.20
C ASP A 59 -2.14 -17.27 -3.40
N ALA A 60 -1.44 -16.97 -2.32
CA ALA A 60 -1.69 -15.84 -1.41
C ALA A 60 -1.06 -14.49 -1.86
N HIS A 61 -0.33 -14.43 -2.97
CA HIS A 61 0.42 -13.22 -3.34
C HIS A 61 -0.46 -12.00 -3.59
N ALA A 62 -1.62 -12.18 -4.20
CA ALA A 62 -2.58 -11.11 -4.39
C ALA A 62 -3.08 -10.57 -3.05
N ASN A 63 -3.40 -11.46 -2.10
CA ASN A 63 -3.82 -11.08 -0.75
C ASN A 63 -2.68 -10.41 0.02
N ASN A 64 -1.45 -10.87 -0.11
CA ASN A 64 -0.29 -10.24 0.52
C ASN A 64 -0.11 -8.79 0.07
N GLY A 65 -0.29 -8.50 -1.22
CA GLY A 65 -0.26 -7.16 -1.78
C GLY A 65 -1.39 -6.28 -1.23
N LEU A 66 -2.60 -6.80 -1.20
CA LEU A 66 -3.77 -6.10 -0.67
C LEU A 66 -3.60 -5.80 0.84
N PHE A 67 -3.27 -6.80 1.65
CA PHE A 67 -3.10 -6.62 3.09
C PHE A 67 -1.88 -5.75 3.43
N GLY A 68 -0.83 -5.75 2.61
CA GLY A 68 0.28 -4.82 2.75
C GLY A 68 -0.17 -3.37 2.63
N VAL A 69 -1.04 -3.07 1.67
CA VAL A 69 -1.64 -1.73 1.53
C VAL A 69 -2.54 -1.41 2.73
N VAL A 70 -3.36 -2.37 3.21
CA VAL A 70 -4.22 -2.16 4.40
C VAL A 70 -3.39 -1.75 5.62
N VAL A 71 -2.28 -2.42 5.87
CA VAL A 71 -1.37 -2.08 6.99
C VAL A 71 -0.80 -0.66 6.83
N ALA A 72 -0.57 -0.21 5.60
CA ALA A 72 -0.02 1.11 5.33
C ALA A 72 -1.04 2.25 5.47
N ILE A 73 -2.35 2.00 5.48
CA ILE A 73 -3.39 3.04 5.48
C ILE A 73 -3.24 4.01 6.65
N ILE A 74 -3.05 3.51 7.87
CA ILE A 74 -2.95 4.36 9.07
C ILE A 74 -1.71 5.28 9.02
N PRO A 75 -0.49 4.77 8.78
CA PRO A 75 0.67 5.63 8.60
C PRO A 75 0.52 6.61 7.43
N LEU A 76 -0.06 6.18 6.32
CA LEU A 76 -0.29 7.07 5.17
C LEU A 76 -1.26 8.20 5.50
N TYR A 77 -2.30 7.92 6.28
CA TYR A 77 -3.20 8.96 6.76
C TYR A 77 -2.44 10.06 7.53
N VAL A 78 -1.55 9.66 8.43
CA VAL A 78 -0.71 10.61 9.17
C VAL A 78 0.17 11.42 8.22
N PHE A 79 0.79 10.78 7.23
CA PHE A 79 1.62 11.50 6.25
C PHE A 79 0.82 12.45 5.36
N VAL A 80 -0.38 12.08 4.93
CA VAL A 80 -1.26 12.97 4.14
C VAL A 80 -1.66 14.19 4.94
N VAL A 81 -2.04 14.02 6.22
CA VAL A 81 -2.35 15.14 7.11
C VAL A 81 -1.13 16.05 7.28
N LEU A 82 0.03 15.46 7.58
CA LEU A 82 1.27 16.20 7.78
C LEU A 82 1.67 16.98 6.52
N TYR A 83 1.58 16.33 5.35
CA TYR A 83 1.86 16.97 4.07
C TYR A 83 0.96 18.18 3.84
N ARG A 84 -0.36 18.04 4.06
CA ARG A 84 -1.30 19.15 3.89
C ARG A 84 -1.04 20.31 4.85
N VAL A 85 -0.73 20.00 6.11
CA VAL A 85 -0.43 21.03 7.11
C VAL A 85 0.86 21.79 6.77
N LEU A 86 1.90 21.08 6.34
CA LEU A 86 3.21 21.69 6.04
C LEU A 86 3.24 22.47 4.72
N PHE A 87 2.47 22.04 3.73
CA PHE A 87 2.48 22.62 2.38
C PHE A 87 1.19 23.36 2.04
N SER A 88 0.35 23.69 3.03
CA SER A 88 -0.83 24.54 2.82
C SER A 88 -0.41 25.97 2.47
N PRO A 89 -0.95 26.56 1.39
CA PRO A 89 -0.57 27.92 0.97
C PRO A 89 -1.16 29.02 1.83
N ASP A 90 -2.16 28.74 2.67
CA ASP A 90 -2.87 29.76 3.44
C ASP A 90 -2.43 29.78 4.90
N PRO A 91 -2.07 30.95 5.46
CA PRO A 91 -1.74 31.12 6.88
C PRO A 91 -3.03 31.15 7.71
N ILE A 92 -3.69 30.01 7.86
CA ILE A 92 -4.81 29.84 8.80
C ILE A 92 -4.22 29.65 10.21
N THR A 93 -4.97 29.98 11.26
CA THR A 93 -4.56 29.69 12.63
C THR A 93 -4.27 28.18 12.78
N ALA A 94 -3.27 27.83 13.59
CA ALA A 94 -2.76 26.46 13.67
C ALA A 94 -3.87 25.39 13.90
N GLY A 95 -4.89 25.75 14.71
CA GLY A 95 -6.04 24.86 14.96
C GLY A 95 -6.90 24.61 13.73
N ASP A 96 -7.19 25.66 12.97
CA ASP A 96 -7.99 25.57 11.75
C ASP A 96 -7.23 24.79 10.66
N THR A 97 -5.93 24.99 10.56
CA THR A 97 -5.07 24.26 9.62
C THR A 97 -5.09 22.75 9.91
N ILE A 98 -5.01 22.35 11.18
CA ILE A 98 -5.07 20.97 11.59
C ILE A 98 -6.46 20.37 11.26
N PHE A 99 -7.53 21.08 11.62
CA PHE A 99 -8.89 20.60 11.39
C PHE A 99 -9.21 20.44 9.89
N ILE A 100 -8.86 21.43 9.08
CA ILE A 100 -9.05 21.38 7.63
C ILE A 100 -8.16 20.28 7.02
N GLY A 101 -6.91 20.17 7.45
CA GLY A 101 -5.99 19.13 7.02
C GLY A 101 -6.50 17.72 7.31
N LEU A 102 -7.05 17.49 8.51
CA LEU A 102 -7.68 16.23 8.89
C LEU A 102 -8.89 15.92 8.00
N THR A 103 -9.80 16.88 7.81
CA THR A 103 -11.01 16.68 7.00
C THR A 103 -10.67 16.37 5.56
N LEU A 104 -9.75 17.10 4.94
CA LEU A 104 -9.33 16.87 3.57
C LEU A 104 -8.58 15.53 3.42
N ALA A 105 -7.76 15.15 4.41
CA ALA A 105 -7.08 13.87 4.40
C ALA A 105 -8.06 12.68 4.46
N VAL A 106 -9.13 12.79 5.25
CA VAL A 106 -10.20 11.78 5.26
C VAL A 106 -10.87 11.67 3.88
N MET A 107 -11.20 12.80 3.26
CA MET A 107 -11.81 12.81 1.92
C MET A 107 -10.89 12.17 0.87
N ASP A 108 -9.60 12.53 0.88
CA ASP A 108 -8.62 11.94 -0.02
C ASP A 108 -8.53 10.42 0.17
N LEU A 109 -8.47 9.95 1.41
CA LEU A 109 -8.35 8.53 1.69
C LEU A 109 -9.61 7.74 1.30
N ILE A 110 -10.80 8.30 1.48
CA ILE A 110 -12.04 7.65 1.03
C ILE A 110 -12.01 7.38 -0.47
N VAL A 111 -11.45 8.30 -1.25
CA VAL A 111 -11.33 8.14 -2.70
C VAL A 111 -10.17 7.20 -3.07
N TYR A 112 -9.02 7.34 -2.41
CA TYR A 112 -7.81 6.60 -2.77
C TYR A 112 -7.75 5.17 -2.23
N ILE A 113 -8.34 4.89 -1.05
CA ILE A 113 -8.26 3.56 -0.43
C ILE A 113 -8.77 2.45 -1.35
N PRO A 114 -9.98 2.52 -1.94
CA PRO A 114 -10.44 1.45 -2.82
C PRO A 114 -9.51 1.21 -4.01
N ALA A 115 -9.02 2.28 -4.63
CA ALA A 115 -8.09 2.19 -5.74
C ALA A 115 -6.75 1.57 -5.30
N MET A 116 -6.21 1.98 -4.15
CA MET A 116 -4.97 1.41 -3.60
C MET A 116 -5.08 -0.09 -3.33
N LEU A 117 -6.21 -0.55 -2.80
CA LEU A 117 -6.47 -1.97 -2.54
C LEU A 117 -6.47 -2.78 -3.84
N VAL A 118 -7.15 -2.26 -4.87
CA VAL A 118 -7.17 -2.88 -6.20
C VAL A 118 -5.76 -2.93 -6.80
N PHE A 119 -5.02 -1.83 -6.75
CA PHE A 119 -3.64 -1.78 -7.26
C PHE A 119 -2.69 -2.70 -6.49
N GLY A 120 -2.80 -2.78 -5.15
CA GLY A 120 -2.04 -3.71 -4.33
C GLY A 120 -2.32 -5.16 -4.68
N TYR A 121 -3.58 -5.51 -4.87
CA TYR A 121 -4.02 -6.83 -5.29
C TYR A 121 -3.50 -7.20 -6.69
N LEU A 122 -3.66 -6.31 -7.67
CA LEU A 122 -3.16 -6.50 -9.04
C LEU A 122 -1.63 -6.59 -9.07
N GLY A 123 -0.94 -5.78 -8.27
CA GLY A 123 0.51 -5.85 -8.11
C GLY A 123 0.97 -7.22 -7.62
N GLY A 124 0.25 -7.80 -6.66
CA GLY A 124 0.51 -9.16 -6.18
C GLY A 124 0.37 -10.23 -7.28
N ILE A 125 -0.69 -10.14 -8.08
CA ILE A 125 -0.90 -11.06 -9.22
C ILE A 125 0.20 -10.92 -10.28
N VAL A 126 0.49 -9.68 -10.70
CA VAL A 126 1.50 -9.42 -11.73
C VAL A 126 2.88 -9.80 -11.24
N GLY A 127 3.21 -9.49 -9.99
CA GLY A 127 4.47 -9.86 -9.37
C GLY A 127 4.68 -11.39 -9.31
N ASP A 128 3.64 -12.14 -8.95
CA ASP A 128 3.66 -13.62 -8.97
C ASP A 128 3.87 -14.15 -10.39
N HIS A 129 3.15 -13.61 -11.36
CA HIS A 129 3.28 -14.02 -12.75
C HIS A 129 4.69 -13.75 -13.31
N LEU A 130 5.27 -12.59 -13.02
CA LEU A 130 6.63 -12.26 -13.41
C LEU A 130 7.65 -13.18 -12.77
N ARG A 131 7.50 -13.45 -11.47
CA ARG A 131 8.37 -14.34 -10.72
C ARG A 131 8.38 -15.75 -11.32
N ARG A 132 7.21 -16.32 -11.61
CA ARG A 132 7.09 -17.64 -12.24
C ARG A 132 7.76 -17.71 -13.62
N ARG A 133 7.84 -16.59 -14.34
CA ARG A 133 8.57 -16.51 -15.62
C ARG A 133 10.08 -16.46 -15.46
N ILE A 134 10.56 -15.79 -14.40
CA ILE A 134 12.00 -15.62 -14.15
C ILE A 134 12.60 -16.88 -13.56
N ASP A 135 11.92 -17.49 -12.59
CA ASP A 135 12.41 -18.69 -11.91
C ASP A 135 12.30 -19.96 -12.78
N GLY A 136 11.64 -19.85 -13.96
CA GLY A 136 11.41 -20.97 -14.88
C GLY A 136 10.40 -21.99 -14.34
N PRO A 137 9.96 -22.95 -15.16
CA PRO A 137 9.23 -24.10 -14.66
C PRO A 137 10.20 -24.91 -13.78
N ILE A 138 9.95 -24.92 -12.47
CA ILE A 138 10.65 -25.83 -11.56
C ILE A 138 10.30 -27.24 -12.06
N GLY A 139 11.27 -27.83 -12.78
CA GLY A 139 11.14 -29.21 -13.20
C GLY A 139 11.01 -30.06 -11.94
N TYR A 140 9.93 -30.81 -11.87
CA TYR A 140 9.78 -31.92 -10.96
C TYR A 140 10.70 -33.06 -11.41
#